data_e1fae055c10b047963a3049e6a0be361
#
_entry.id   e1fae055c10b047963a3049e6a0be361
#
_cell.length_a   1.000
_cell.length_b   1.000
_cell.length_c   1.000
_cell.angle_alpha   90.00
_cell.angle_beta   90.00
_cell.angle_gamma   90.00
#
_symmetry.space_group_name_H-M   'P 1'
#
loop_
_entity.id
_entity.type
_entity.pdbx_description
1 polymer ?
#
loop_
_entity_poly.entity_id
_entity_poly.type
_entity_poly.pdbx_seq_one_letter_code
_entity_poly.pdbx_strand_id
1 'polypeptide(L)'
;MTLYTPKQLADSMRVVRKNTIAIAEDIPEAQYDYRPTQGSRSVRETLLHMASMTLFDLHIHEEQKRTSMDGFDFREFFAGLPTNEKNSLPKSVIVAVLRDGGERWCDWVEKLPEAQAAEFVTRGGAGPGDKSRFEMLIGSKEHEIHHRAQLMVIQRLLGIVPHLTRNRQRPQESAKESTT
;
A
#
# COMPACT_ATOMS: atom_id res chain seq x y z
N MET A 1 15.72 -23.73 4.93
CA MET A 1 14.54 -23.64 4.06
C MET A 1 13.87 -22.31 4.32
N THR A 2 13.95 -21.36 3.40
CA THR A 2 13.35 -20.02 3.57
C THR A 2 11.92 -20.08 3.02
N LEU A 3 10.91 -19.91 3.87
CA LEU A 3 9.50 -20.05 3.49
C LEU A 3 8.95 -18.82 2.78
N TYR A 4 9.45 -17.63 3.11
CA TYR A 4 9.04 -16.36 2.50
C TYR A 4 10.18 -15.35 2.62
N THR A 5 10.61 -14.81 1.49
CA THR A 5 11.79 -13.95 1.41
C THR A 5 11.43 -12.47 1.20
N PRO A 6 12.34 -11.51 1.47
CA PRO A 6 12.15 -10.12 1.10
C PRO A 6 11.82 -9.93 -0.38
N LYS A 7 12.48 -10.69 -1.28
CA LYS A 7 12.16 -10.66 -2.71
C LYS A 7 10.70 -11.08 -2.99
N GLN A 8 10.24 -12.16 -2.39
CA GLN A 8 8.85 -12.62 -2.57
C GLN A 8 7.84 -11.63 -1.99
N LEU A 9 8.19 -10.95 -0.89
CA LEU A 9 7.39 -9.86 -0.35
C LEU A 9 7.29 -8.68 -1.33
N ALA A 10 8.42 -8.26 -1.90
CA ALA A 10 8.46 -7.20 -2.91
C ALA A 10 7.61 -7.55 -4.15
N ASP A 11 7.79 -8.76 -4.70
CA ASP A 11 7.01 -9.24 -5.86
C ASP A 11 5.51 -9.24 -5.55
N SER A 12 5.13 -9.71 -4.35
CA SER A 12 3.74 -9.70 -3.89
C SER A 12 3.19 -8.29 -3.73
N MET A 13 4.00 -7.35 -3.19
CA MET A 13 3.60 -5.95 -3.02
C MET A 13 3.43 -5.24 -4.37
N ARG A 14 4.26 -5.50 -5.37
CA ARG A 14 4.07 -4.98 -6.75
C ARG A 14 2.69 -5.35 -7.30
N VAL A 15 2.25 -6.59 -7.08
CA VAL A 15 0.90 -7.04 -7.50
C VAL A 15 -0.19 -6.31 -6.71
N VAL A 16 -0.02 -6.16 -5.40
CA VAL A 16 -0.98 -5.43 -4.55
C VAL A 16 -1.08 -3.99 -5.02
N ARG A 17 0.04 -3.27 -5.17
CA ARG A 17 0.11 -1.87 -5.59
C ARG A 17 -0.45 -1.65 -7.00
N LYS A 18 -0.15 -2.54 -7.95
CA LYS A 18 -0.75 -2.50 -9.29
C LYS A 18 -2.28 -2.52 -9.23
N ASN A 19 -2.85 -3.36 -8.37
CA ASN A 19 -4.29 -3.44 -8.20
C ASN A 19 -4.86 -2.19 -7.50
N THR A 20 -4.14 -1.60 -6.54
CA THR A 20 -4.51 -0.33 -5.91
C THR A 20 -4.55 0.80 -6.92
N ILE A 21 -3.52 0.90 -7.78
CA ILE A 21 -3.45 1.91 -8.84
C ILE A 21 -4.62 1.73 -9.83
N ALA A 22 -4.92 0.50 -10.25
CA ALA A 22 -6.05 0.23 -11.13
C ALA A 22 -7.39 0.70 -10.54
N ILE A 23 -7.58 0.54 -9.21
CA ILE A 23 -8.77 1.06 -8.53
C ILE A 23 -8.77 2.59 -8.53
N ALA A 24 -7.63 3.22 -8.23
CA ALA A 24 -7.50 4.67 -8.26
C ALA A 24 -7.79 5.23 -9.66
N GLU A 25 -7.30 4.57 -10.71
CA GLU A 25 -7.55 4.96 -12.10
C GLU A 25 -9.02 4.76 -12.51
N ASP A 26 -9.68 3.70 -12.05
CA ASP A 26 -11.09 3.42 -12.34
C ASP A 26 -12.06 4.44 -11.72
N ILE A 27 -11.74 4.98 -10.54
CA ILE A 27 -12.61 5.96 -9.86
C ILE A 27 -12.45 7.33 -10.55
N PRO A 28 -13.53 7.99 -11.04
CA PRO A 28 -13.44 9.32 -11.60
C PRO A 28 -12.93 10.35 -10.60
N GLU A 29 -12.12 11.31 -11.05
CA GLU A 29 -11.55 12.34 -10.17
C GLU A 29 -12.60 13.14 -9.40
N ALA A 30 -13.74 13.40 -10.01
CA ALA A 30 -14.87 14.06 -9.37
C ALA A 30 -15.43 13.29 -8.15
N GLN A 31 -15.08 12.00 -8.00
CA GLN A 31 -15.49 11.15 -6.89
C GLN A 31 -14.38 10.97 -5.83
N TYR A 32 -13.25 11.66 -5.95
CA TYR A 32 -12.14 11.50 -5.01
C TYR A 32 -12.45 12.03 -3.60
N ASP A 33 -13.42 12.94 -3.48
CA ASP A 33 -13.86 13.47 -2.19
C ASP A 33 -15.08 12.70 -1.63
N TYR A 34 -15.57 11.67 -2.34
CA TYR A 34 -16.64 10.82 -1.87
C TYR A 34 -16.24 10.06 -0.60
N ARG A 35 -17.16 10.07 0.40
CA ARG A 35 -17.07 9.35 1.67
C ARG A 35 -18.27 8.44 1.84
N PRO A 36 -18.09 7.15 2.16
CA PRO A 36 -19.25 6.27 2.43
C PRO A 36 -20.08 6.72 3.62
N THR A 37 -19.42 7.26 4.65
CA THR A 37 -20.04 7.80 5.86
C THR A 37 -19.28 9.03 6.34
N GLN A 38 -19.89 9.86 7.18
CA GLN A 38 -19.27 11.08 7.71
C GLN A 38 -17.96 10.82 8.46
N GLY A 39 -17.80 9.67 9.12
CA GLY A 39 -16.60 9.32 9.90
C GLY A 39 -15.54 8.56 9.11
N SER A 40 -15.78 8.26 7.82
CA SER A 40 -14.81 7.53 7.00
C SER A 40 -13.87 8.46 6.25
N ARG A 41 -12.71 7.93 5.85
CA ARG A 41 -11.86 8.59 4.86
C ARG A 41 -12.56 8.70 3.50
N SER A 42 -12.29 9.76 2.77
CA SER A 42 -12.63 9.85 1.35
C SER A 42 -11.74 8.93 0.52
N VAL A 43 -12.07 8.77 -0.77
CA VAL A 43 -11.20 8.07 -1.74
C VAL A 43 -9.80 8.69 -1.74
N ARG A 44 -9.71 10.03 -1.86
CA ARG A 44 -8.45 10.80 -1.84
C ARG A 44 -7.64 10.52 -0.59
N GLU A 45 -8.24 10.69 0.57
CA GLU A 45 -7.57 10.46 1.86
C GLU A 45 -7.09 9.02 2.02
N THR A 46 -7.89 8.04 1.59
CA THR A 46 -7.50 6.63 1.64
C THR A 46 -6.28 6.35 0.77
N LEU A 47 -6.25 6.88 -0.46
CA LEU A 47 -5.13 6.71 -1.38
C LEU A 47 -3.86 7.42 -0.88
N LEU A 48 -3.98 8.63 -0.35
CA LEU A 48 -2.86 9.36 0.25
C LEU A 48 -2.33 8.66 1.49
N HIS A 49 -3.22 8.11 2.33
CA HIS A 49 -2.85 7.31 3.49
C HIS A 49 -2.01 6.09 3.09
N MET A 50 -2.44 5.35 2.06
CA MET A 50 -1.68 4.19 1.55
C MET A 50 -0.31 4.60 0.98
N ALA A 51 -0.23 5.73 0.27
CA ALA A 51 1.03 6.26 -0.23
C ALA A 51 1.98 6.66 0.92
N SER A 52 1.44 7.28 1.99
CA SER A 52 2.21 7.69 3.16
C SER A 52 2.85 6.51 3.91
N MET A 53 2.22 5.34 3.91
CA MET A 53 2.76 4.15 4.59
C MET A 53 4.04 3.63 3.96
N THR A 54 4.15 3.63 2.63
CA THR A 54 5.41 3.23 1.98
C THR A 54 6.54 4.24 2.23
N LEU A 55 6.22 5.54 2.31
CA LEU A 55 7.19 6.57 2.69
C LEU A 55 7.63 6.43 4.15
N PHE A 56 6.71 6.07 5.04
CA PHE A 56 7.03 5.78 6.43
C PHE A 56 8.00 4.61 6.55
N ASP A 57 7.74 3.49 5.87
CA ASP A 57 8.63 2.33 5.90
C ASP A 57 10.04 2.66 5.40
N LEU A 58 10.13 3.36 4.27
CA LEU A 58 11.42 3.79 3.72
C LEU A 58 12.16 4.68 4.72
N HIS A 59 11.47 5.64 5.34
CA HIS A 59 12.08 6.51 6.34
C HIS A 59 12.60 5.76 7.57
N ILE A 60 11.79 4.87 8.14
CA ILE A 60 12.15 4.13 9.36
C ILE A 60 13.20 3.06 9.08
N HIS A 61 13.05 2.31 8.00
CA HIS A 61 13.79 1.08 7.80
C HIS A 61 14.98 1.23 6.85
N GLU A 62 14.89 2.07 5.81
CA GLU A 62 15.97 2.30 4.85
C GLU A 62 16.86 3.46 5.29
N GLU A 63 16.26 4.64 5.55
CA GLU A 63 17.01 5.87 5.81
C GLU A 63 17.55 5.92 7.24
N GLN A 64 16.68 5.79 8.24
CA GLN A 64 17.07 5.86 9.66
C GLN A 64 17.55 4.54 10.23
N LYS A 65 17.24 3.40 9.62
CA LYS A 65 17.58 2.04 10.09
C LYS A 65 17.24 1.83 11.56
N ARG A 66 16.10 2.34 12.00
CA ARG A 66 15.69 2.30 13.40
C ARG A 66 15.53 0.86 13.90
N THR A 67 15.98 0.65 15.13
CA THR A 67 15.75 -0.57 15.93
C THR A 67 14.81 -0.30 17.11
N SER A 68 14.41 0.97 17.31
CA SER A 68 13.39 1.38 18.28
C SER A 68 12.54 2.50 17.71
N MET A 69 11.25 2.46 18.03
CA MET A 69 10.30 3.54 17.74
C MET A 69 10.17 4.54 18.90
N ASP A 70 10.96 4.38 19.97
CA ASP A 70 10.95 5.32 21.09
C ASP A 70 11.34 6.72 20.60
N GLY A 71 10.57 7.72 21.05
CA GLY A 71 10.75 9.12 20.66
C GLY A 71 10.41 9.45 19.22
N PHE A 72 9.86 8.52 18.42
CA PHE A 72 9.39 8.84 17.08
C PHE A 72 8.04 9.52 17.12
N ASP A 73 7.96 10.76 16.61
CA ASP A 73 6.70 11.50 16.51
C ASP A 73 5.98 11.17 15.20
N PHE A 74 5.07 10.20 15.28
CA PHE A 74 4.22 9.79 14.15
C PHE A 74 3.38 10.94 13.62
N ARG A 75 2.86 11.79 14.51
CA ARG A 75 1.97 12.89 14.13
C ARG A 75 2.73 13.94 13.32
N GLU A 76 3.91 14.34 13.79
CA GLU A 76 4.77 15.28 13.09
C GLU A 76 5.21 14.71 11.74
N PHE A 77 5.68 13.47 11.71
CA PHE A 77 6.11 12.80 10.48
C PHE A 77 5.00 12.81 9.41
N PHE A 78 3.81 12.28 9.72
CA PHE A 78 2.73 12.22 8.73
C PHE A 78 2.19 13.60 8.37
N ALA A 79 2.21 14.57 9.29
CA ALA A 79 1.80 15.94 9.00
C ALA A 79 2.73 16.65 8.00
N GLY A 80 4.03 16.31 8.02
CA GLY A 80 5.05 16.88 7.13
C GLY A 80 5.10 16.25 5.73
N LEU A 81 4.41 15.14 5.49
CA LEU A 81 4.47 14.46 4.21
C LEU A 81 3.71 15.21 3.10
N PRO A 82 4.24 15.24 1.85
CA PRO A 82 3.48 15.70 0.68
C PRO A 82 2.18 14.92 0.46
N THR A 83 2.17 13.66 0.91
CA THR A 83 1.03 12.72 0.86
C THR A 83 0.12 12.81 2.08
N ASN A 84 0.23 13.87 2.90
CA ASN A 84 -0.68 14.07 4.02
C ASN A 84 -2.14 14.00 3.55
N GLU A 85 -2.97 13.25 4.27
CA GLU A 85 -4.38 13.02 3.93
C GLU A 85 -5.20 14.30 3.76
N LYS A 86 -4.76 15.42 4.38
CA LYS A 86 -5.42 16.72 4.27
C LYS A 86 -5.09 17.47 2.98
N ASN A 87 -4.13 17.01 2.21
CA ASN A 87 -3.72 17.66 0.97
C ASN A 87 -4.71 17.37 -0.16
N SER A 88 -5.10 18.40 -0.89
CA SER A 88 -5.99 18.28 -2.04
C SER A 88 -5.16 18.08 -3.32
N LEU A 89 -4.51 16.91 -3.45
CA LEU A 89 -3.73 16.58 -4.64
C LEU A 89 -4.63 16.08 -5.78
N PRO A 90 -4.31 16.42 -7.04
CA PRO A 90 -4.99 15.89 -8.21
C PRO A 90 -4.82 14.36 -8.31
N LYS A 91 -5.79 13.69 -8.94
CA LYS A 91 -5.74 12.24 -9.21
C LYS A 91 -4.42 11.79 -9.84
N SER A 92 -3.96 12.51 -10.86
CA SER A 92 -2.72 12.19 -11.58
C SER A 92 -1.49 12.18 -10.66
N VAL A 93 -1.41 13.14 -9.73
CA VAL A 93 -0.32 13.22 -8.74
C VAL A 93 -0.43 12.07 -7.75
N ILE A 94 -1.63 11.77 -7.24
CA ILE A 94 -1.85 10.65 -6.30
C ILE A 94 -1.44 9.32 -6.93
N VAL A 95 -1.85 9.07 -8.18
CA VAL A 95 -1.48 7.86 -8.92
C VAL A 95 0.03 7.77 -9.15
N ALA A 96 0.68 8.90 -9.48
CA ALA A 96 2.14 8.94 -9.64
C ALA A 96 2.86 8.60 -8.32
N VAL A 97 2.48 9.24 -7.21
CA VAL A 97 3.09 8.98 -5.89
C VAL A 97 2.89 7.53 -5.44
N LEU A 98 1.71 6.95 -5.67
CA LEU A 98 1.46 5.53 -5.40
C LEU A 98 2.39 4.64 -6.20
N ARG A 99 2.58 4.94 -7.50
CA ARG A 99 3.43 4.15 -8.40
C ARG A 99 4.90 4.26 -7.98
N ASP A 100 5.41 5.47 -7.92
CA ASP A 100 6.84 5.71 -7.71
C ASP A 100 7.28 5.33 -6.28
N GLY A 101 6.48 5.67 -5.27
CA GLY A 101 6.73 5.28 -3.88
C GLY A 101 6.61 3.77 -3.67
N GLY A 102 5.65 3.13 -4.34
CA GLY A 102 5.49 1.67 -4.30
C GLY A 102 6.67 0.94 -4.93
N GLU A 103 7.15 1.39 -6.10
CA GLU A 103 8.29 0.76 -6.77
C GLU A 103 9.59 0.96 -5.99
N ARG A 104 9.86 2.19 -5.49
CA ARG A 104 11.01 2.46 -4.61
C ARG A 104 11.02 1.54 -3.38
N TRP A 105 9.86 1.35 -2.74
CA TRP A 105 9.72 0.44 -1.59
C TRP A 105 10.04 -1.01 -2.00
N CYS A 106 9.49 -1.48 -3.11
CA CYS A 106 9.73 -2.84 -3.59
C CYS A 106 11.20 -3.07 -3.96
N ASP A 107 11.84 -2.12 -4.64
CA ASP A 107 13.25 -2.19 -5.04
C ASP A 107 14.19 -2.25 -3.84
N TRP A 108 13.85 -1.53 -2.78
CA TRP A 108 14.60 -1.58 -1.53
C TRP A 108 14.38 -2.91 -0.81
N VAL A 109 13.12 -3.34 -0.62
CA VAL A 109 12.79 -4.61 0.08
C VAL A 109 13.39 -5.80 -0.64
N GLU A 110 13.36 -5.84 -1.97
CA GLU A 110 13.95 -6.95 -2.76
C GLU A 110 15.44 -7.15 -2.46
N LYS A 111 16.16 -6.07 -2.15
CA LYS A 111 17.60 -6.06 -1.85
C LYS A 111 17.90 -6.16 -0.35
N LEU A 112 16.87 -6.23 0.52
CA LEU A 112 17.05 -6.25 1.97
C LEU A 112 17.74 -7.54 2.40
N PRO A 113 18.91 -7.47 3.06
CA PRO A 113 19.60 -8.65 3.56
C PRO A 113 18.76 -9.39 4.62
N GLU A 114 18.78 -10.72 4.60
CA GLU A 114 18.03 -11.54 5.57
C GLU A 114 18.37 -11.20 7.03
N ALA A 115 19.64 -10.94 7.34
CA ALA A 115 20.05 -10.52 8.67
C ALA A 115 19.39 -9.22 9.11
N GLN A 116 19.31 -8.21 8.21
CA GLN A 116 18.64 -6.95 8.49
C GLN A 116 17.13 -7.12 8.56
N ALA A 117 16.55 -7.98 7.74
CA ALA A 117 15.12 -8.31 7.77
C ALA A 117 14.72 -8.95 9.11
N ALA A 118 15.62 -9.75 9.70
CA ALA A 118 15.40 -10.43 10.99
C ALA A 118 15.63 -9.52 12.22
N GLU A 119 16.18 -8.30 12.06
CA GLU A 119 16.38 -7.37 13.17
C GLU A 119 15.05 -7.01 13.82
N PHE A 120 15.00 -7.10 15.16
CA PHE A 120 13.85 -6.65 15.92
C PHE A 120 13.82 -5.12 16.02
N VAL A 121 12.60 -4.58 15.88
CA VAL A 121 12.31 -3.16 16.10
C VAL A 121 11.38 -3.07 17.30
N THR A 122 11.86 -2.47 18.38
CA THR A 122 11.05 -2.25 19.58
C THR A 122 10.02 -1.17 19.31
N ARG A 123 8.78 -1.43 19.66
CA ARG A 123 7.69 -0.49 19.36
C ARG A 123 7.37 0.47 20.49
N GLY A 124 7.88 0.21 21.72
CA GLY A 124 7.59 1.01 22.90
C GLY A 124 6.09 1.07 23.26
N GLY A 125 5.76 1.31 24.52
CA GLY A 125 4.38 1.55 24.96
C GLY A 125 3.48 0.31 24.97
N ALA A 126 2.16 0.53 24.98
CA ALA A 126 1.10 -0.50 25.13
C ALA A 126 0.72 -1.21 23.82
N GLY A 127 1.53 -1.11 22.77
CA GLY A 127 1.27 -1.77 21.49
C GLY A 127 1.60 -3.27 21.47
N PRO A 128 1.23 -4.00 20.42
CA PRO A 128 1.69 -5.36 20.23
C PRO A 128 3.23 -5.36 20.20
N GLY A 129 3.86 -6.24 20.97
CA GLY A 129 5.28 -6.30 21.27
C GLY A 129 6.25 -6.12 20.10
N ASP A 130 7.51 -6.30 20.36
CA ASP A 130 8.58 -6.16 19.37
C ASP A 130 8.34 -7.06 18.15
N LYS A 131 8.59 -6.52 16.97
CA LYS A 131 8.45 -7.22 15.70
C LYS A 131 9.76 -7.21 14.94
N SER A 132 10.03 -8.26 14.19
CA SER A 132 11.11 -8.18 13.21
C SER A 132 10.78 -7.12 12.15
N ARG A 133 11.80 -6.51 11.56
CA ARG A 133 11.65 -5.58 10.44
C ARG A 133 10.81 -6.20 9.33
N PHE A 134 11.06 -7.47 9.02
CA PHE A 134 10.33 -8.20 8.01
C PHE A 134 8.84 -8.33 8.33
N GLU A 135 8.49 -8.61 9.59
CA GLU A 135 7.09 -8.67 10.03
C GLU A 135 6.40 -7.30 9.90
N MET A 136 7.10 -6.21 10.21
CA MET A 136 6.56 -4.86 10.00
C MET A 136 6.28 -4.58 8.53
N LEU A 137 7.18 -4.97 7.63
CA LEU A 137 7.01 -4.81 6.19
C LEU A 137 5.88 -5.69 5.61
N ILE A 138 5.67 -6.90 6.16
CA ILE A 138 4.47 -7.70 5.84
C ILE A 138 3.22 -6.94 6.26
N GLY A 139 3.22 -6.35 7.46
CA GLY A 139 2.12 -5.53 7.97
C GLY A 139 1.77 -4.36 7.04
N SER A 140 2.74 -3.73 6.40
CA SER A 140 2.50 -2.64 5.43
C SER A 140 1.76 -3.14 4.17
N LYS A 141 2.10 -4.33 3.67
CA LYS A 141 1.35 -4.96 2.58
C LYS A 141 -0.09 -5.32 2.99
N GLU A 142 -0.26 -5.86 4.19
CA GLU A 142 -1.59 -6.21 4.72
C GLU A 142 -2.46 -4.96 4.91
N HIS A 143 -1.87 -3.88 5.39
CA HIS A 143 -2.51 -2.58 5.52
C HIS A 143 -3.00 -2.04 4.17
N GLU A 144 -2.19 -2.16 3.11
CA GLU A 144 -2.62 -1.77 1.77
C GLU A 144 -3.77 -2.65 1.25
N ILE A 145 -3.73 -3.96 1.48
CA ILE A 145 -4.82 -4.88 1.12
C ILE A 145 -6.10 -4.51 1.86
N HIS A 146 -6.02 -4.15 3.14
CA HIS A 146 -7.15 -3.70 3.94
C HIS A 146 -7.83 -2.46 3.33
N HIS A 147 -7.06 -1.41 3.04
CA HIS A 147 -7.61 -0.19 2.44
C HIS A 147 -8.07 -0.38 1.00
N ARG A 148 -7.38 -1.22 0.23
CA ARG A 148 -7.82 -1.61 -1.11
C ARG A 148 -9.21 -2.25 -1.09
N ALA A 149 -9.49 -3.12 -0.12
CA ALA A 149 -10.80 -3.73 0.04
C ALA A 149 -11.89 -2.67 0.31
N GLN A 150 -11.61 -1.66 1.13
CA GLN A 150 -12.50 -0.53 1.38
C GLN A 150 -12.78 0.25 0.08
N LEU A 151 -11.75 0.55 -0.71
CA LEU A 151 -11.91 1.22 -2.01
C LEU A 151 -12.75 0.39 -3.00
N MET A 152 -12.63 -0.95 -2.99
CA MET A 152 -13.48 -1.82 -3.81
C MET A 152 -14.96 -1.79 -3.37
N VAL A 153 -15.25 -1.59 -2.09
CA VAL A 153 -16.61 -1.34 -1.61
C VAL A 153 -17.11 0.03 -2.10
N ILE A 154 -16.26 1.06 -2.00
CA ILE A 154 -16.57 2.40 -2.51
C ILE A 154 -16.86 2.36 -4.02
N GLN A 155 -16.06 1.66 -4.82
CA GLN A 155 -16.34 1.48 -6.25
C GLN A 155 -17.78 0.97 -6.48
N ARG A 156 -18.21 -0.06 -5.73
CA ARG A 156 -19.57 -0.60 -5.86
C ARG A 156 -20.65 0.40 -5.47
N LEU A 157 -20.44 1.19 -4.43
CA LEU A 157 -21.35 2.26 -4.03
C LEU A 157 -21.48 3.35 -5.11
N LEU A 158 -20.40 3.56 -5.88
CA LEU A 158 -20.36 4.48 -7.03
C LEU A 158 -20.84 3.84 -8.34
N GLY A 159 -21.37 2.60 -8.31
CA GLY A 159 -21.81 1.88 -9.51
C GLY A 159 -20.66 1.32 -10.37
N ILE A 160 -19.42 1.32 -9.88
CA ILE A 160 -18.24 0.83 -10.60
C ILE A 160 -17.99 -0.62 -10.21
N VAL A 161 -17.96 -1.53 -11.19
CA VAL A 161 -17.56 -2.92 -10.95
C VAL A 161 -16.04 -2.97 -10.81
N PRO A 162 -15.47 -3.44 -9.67
CA PRO A 162 -14.02 -3.50 -9.47
C PRO A 162 -13.32 -4.35 -10.54
N HIS A 163 -12.13 -3.89 -11.00
CA HIS A 163 -11.38 -4.54 -12.08
C HIS A 163 -11.10 -6.02 -11.84
N LEU A 164 -10.83 -6.44 -10.59
CA LEU A 164 -10.62 -7.86 -10.25
C LEU A 164 -11.89 -8.69 -10.48
N THR A 165 -13.08 -8.11 -10.27
CA THR A 165 -14.36 -8.75 -10.58
C THR A 165 -14.55 -8.83 -12.09
N ARG A 166 -14.33 -7.72 -12.83
CA ARG A 166 -14.40 -7.69 -14.30
C ARG A 166 -13.48 -8.71 -14.95
N ASN A 167 -12.24 -8.83 -14.46
CA ASN A 167 -11.26 -9.77 -15.01
C ASN A 167 -11.68 -11.24 -14.84
N ARG A 168 -12.38 -11.58 -13.74
CA ARG A 168 -12.92 -12.93 -13.53
C ARG A 168 -14.14 -13.24 -14.42
N GLN A 169 -14.86 -12.21 -14.83
CA GLN A 169 -16.07 -12.34 -15.67
C GLN A 169 -15.77 -12.38 -17.16
N ARG A 170 -14.53 -12.01 -17.58
CA ARG A 170 -14.12 -12.16 -18.97
C ARG A 170 -14.05 -13.66 -19.30
N PRO A 171 -14.72 -14.12 -20.39
CA PRO A 171 -14.54 -15.48 -20.87
C PRO A 171 -13.05 -15.75 -21.15
N GLN A 172 -12.56 -16.94 -20.83
CA GLN A 172 -11.22 -17.37 -21.24
C GLN A 172 -11.21 -17.58 -22.78
N GLU A 173 -11.04 -16.53 -23.53
CA GLU A 173 -11.00 -16.53 -25.00
C GLU A 173 -9.62 -16.87 -25.55
N SER A 174 -8.88 -17.82 -24.99
CA SER A 174 -7.61 -18.20 -25.61
C SER A 174 -7.06 -19.56 -25.19
N ALA A 175 -7.88 -20.60 -25.31
CA ALA A 175 -7.36 -21.98 -25.26
C ALA A 175 -7.79 -22.81 -26.48
N LYS A 176 -8.20 -22.21 -27.60
CA LYS A 176 -8.71 -22.93 -28.78
C LYS A 176 -7.94 -22.71 -30.08
N GLU A 177 -6.82 -22.02 -30.09
CA GLU A 177 -6.06 -21.78 -31.33
C GLU A 177 -4.65 -22.42 -31.36
N SER A 178 -4.43 -23.54 -30.67
CA SER A 178 -3.17 -24.27 -30.81
C SER A 178 -3.40 -25.78 -30.98
N THR A 179 -4.42 -26.17 -31.79
CA THR A 179 -4.53 -27.56 -32.24
C THR A 179 -5.12 -27.59 -33.67
N THR A 180 -4.31 -27.22 -34.61
CA THR A 180 -4.46 -27.62 -36.03
C THR A 180 -3.10 -27.67 -36.68
#